data_90e1bcaf4efb86b409d2e2dece7924e4
#
_entry.id   90e1bcaf4efb86b409d2e2dece7924e4
#
_cell.length_a   1.000
_cell.length_b   1.000
_cell.length_c   1.000
_cell.angle_alpha   90.00
_cell.angle_beta   90.00
_cell.angle_gamma   90.00
#
_symmetry.space_group_name_H-M   'P 1'
#
loop_
_entity.id
_entity.type
_entity.pdbx_description
1 polymer ?
#
loop_
_entity_poly.entity_id
_entity_poly.type
_entity_poly.pdbx_seq_one_letter_code
_entity_poly.pdbx_strand_id
1 'polypeptide(L)'
;MTFGWLLNHGPKGDSSIERRASQRPFFKPVSLEPRLARLAVNLACGPLANGACLDPMTGTGGFTIEAIMSGRHAIGMDLDEEMIQGARMNLEWAGSELNPFVVGDATNIKATLSDDVASISGVVLDPPYGRNSQGSMDHRALLHHTLASAREVVDGCLVLILPSEPRTEHLNRPLGKSERPPLKHYAWETIEEMLHETGWHYENAWYVSVHRSLGRVIVYATSAPQD
;
A
#
# COMPACT_ATOMS: atom_id res chain seq x y z
N MET A 1 -13.61 -20.69 23.14
CA MET A 1 -13.91 -19.39 23.79
C MET A 1 -12.57 -18.85 24.25
N THR A 2 -12.19 -17.66 23.80
CA THR A 2 -10.90 -17.03 24.14
C THR A 2 -11.18 -15.89 25.09
N PHE A 3 -10.50 -15.86 26.22
CA PHE A 3 -10.56 -14.75 27.20
C PHE A 3 -9.25 -13.96 27.13
N GLY A 4 -9.33 -12.65 27.17
CA GLY A 4 -8.17 -11.75 27.18
C GLY A 4 -8.46 -10.52 28.04
N TRP A 5 -7.39 -9.91 28.53
CA TRP A 5 -7.48 -8.64 29.25
C TRP A 5 -7.38 -7.50 28.24
N LEU A 6 -8.33 -6.57 28.25
CA LEU A 6 -8.25 -5.34 27.50
C LEU A 6 -7.36 -4.36 28.29
N LEU A 7 -6.12 -4.22 27.84
CA LEU A 7 -5.14 -3.35 28.51
C LEU A 7 -5.32 -1.87 28.16
N ASN A 8 -5.94 -1.58 27.02
CA ASN A 8 -6.20 -0.23 26.54
C ASN A 8 -7.42 -0.22 25.63
N HIS A 9 -8.26 0.79 25.76
CA HIS A 9 -9.42 1.00 24.88
C HIS A 9 -9.05 1.62 23.52
N GLY A 10 -7.77 1.89 23.29
CA GLY A 10 -7.34 2.68 22.15
C GLY A 10 -7.72 4.17 22.27
N PRO A 11 -7.44 4.98 21.26
CA PRO A 11 -7.87 6.37 21.23
C PRO A 11 -9.40 6.44 21.27
N LYS A 12 -9.93 7.36 22.09
CA LYS A 12 -11.36 7.65 22.13
C LYS A 12 -11.78 8.26 20.79
N GLY A 13 -12.74 7.62 20.16
CA GLY A 13 -13.23 8.01 18.83
C GLY A 13 -12.40 7.40 17.69
N ASP A 14 -12.96 7.48 16.48
CA ASP A 14 -12.30 7.01 15.28
C ASP A 14 -11.53 8.16 14.62
N SER A 15 -10.33 8.44 15.12
CA SER A 15 -9.45 9.48 14.56
C SER A 15 -9.13 9.27 13.07
N SER A 16 -9.40 8.07 12.53
CA SER A 16 -9.26 7.81 11.09
C SER A 16 -10.34 8.49 10.26
N ILE A 17 -11.52 8.77 10.85
CA ILE A 17 -12.61 9.50 10.18
C ILE A 17 -12.14 10.92 9.82
N GLU A 18 -11.42 11.57 10.71
CA GLU A 18 -10.91 12.93 10.51
C GLU A 18 -9.86 12.98 9.39
N ARG A 19 -9.14 11.88 9.14
CA ARG A 19 -8.13 11.79 8.09
C ARG A 19 -8.62 11.21 6.76
N ARG A 20 -9.94 11.04 6.59
CA ARG A 20 -10.51 10.59 5.31
C ARG A 20 -10.07 11.49 4.17
N ALA A 21 -9.90 10.90 2.99
CA ALA A 21 -9.45 11.61 1.80
C ALA A 21 -10.28 12.87 1.51
N SER A 22 -11.61 12.82 1.70
CA SER A 22 -12.52 13.95 1.50
C SER A 22 -12.34 15.12 2.50
N GLN A 23 -11.59 14.93 3.56
CA GLN A 23 -11.28 15.96 4.56
C GLN A 23 -9.90 16.58 4.33
N ARG A 24 -9.08 15.99 3.47
CA ARG A 24 -7.71 16.45 3.21
C ARG A 24 -7.70 17.70 2.33
N PRO A 25 -6.75 18.62 2.53
CA PRO A 25 -6.57 19.80 1.68
C PRO A 25 -6.35 19.47 0.21
N PHE A 26 -5.59 18.41 -0.07
CA PHE A 26 -5.36 17.89 -1.40
C PHE A 26 -6.06 16.54 -1.57
N PHE A 27 -7.08 16.51 -2.42
CA PHE A 27 -7.94 15.34 -2.61
C PHE A 27 -7.95 14.87 -4.06
N LYS A 28 -7.86 13.55 -4.24
CA LYS A 28 -8.14 12.85 -5.51
C LYS A 28 -9.15 11.71 -5.24
N PRO A 29 -10.11 11.46 -6.11
CA PRO A 29 -11.23 10.52 -5.87
C PRO A 29 -10.85 9.07 -5.59
N VAL A 30 -9.63 8.66 -5.95
CA VAL A 30 -9.13 7.28 -5.83
C VAL A 30 -8.38 7.00 -4.52
N SER A 31 -8.33 7.97 -3.60
CA SER A 31 -7.59 7.81 -2.35
C SER A 31 -8.16 6.71 -1.45
N LEU A 32 -7.27 5.93 -0.84
CA LEU A 32 -7.63 4.82 0.03
C LEU A 32 -8.21 5.31 1.38
N GLU A 33 -9.09 4.50 1.96
CA GLU A 33 -9.64 4.76 3.30
C GLU A 33 -8.53 4.59 4.37
N PRO A 34 -8.39 5.52 5.36
CA PRO A 34 -7.28 5.53 6.33
C PRO A 34 -7.09 4.23 7.12
N ARG A 35 -8.18 3.57 7.51
CA ARG A 35 -8.10 2.28 8.23
C ARG A 35 -7.47 1.19 7.37
N LEU A 36 -7.81 1.16 6.08
CA LEU A 36 -7.24 0.19 5.15
C LEU A 36 -5.78 0.50 4.88
N ALA A 37 -5.43 1.79 4.72
CA ALA A 37 -4.05 2.22 4.61
C ALA A 37 -3.23 1.83 5.86
N ARG A 38 -3.76 2.05 7.06
CA ARG A 38 -3.14 1.65 8.33
C ARG A 38 -2.95 0.12 8.42
N LEU A 39 -3.96 -0.65 8.01
CA LEU A 39 -3.87 -2.11 7.97
C LEU A 39 -2.75 -2.57 7.04
N ALA A 40 -2.67 -2.00 5.82
CA ALA A 40 -1.63 -2.33 4.85
C ALA A 40 -0.23 -2.02 5.40
N VAL A 41 -0.03 -0.84 5.99
CA VAL A 41 1.23 -0.46 6.65
C VAL A 41 1.61 -1.45 7.77
N ASN A 42 0.65 -1.83 8.62
CA ASN A 42 0.91 -2.77 9.71
C ASN A 42 1.26 -4.18 9.21
N LEU A 43 0.65 -4.63 8.12
CA LEU A 43 0.99 -5.90 7.49
C LEU A 43 2.38 -5.86 6.85
N ALA A 44 2.69 -4.79 6.11
CA ALA A 44 3.97 -4.66 5.42
C ALA A 44 5.16 -4.54 6.38
N CYS A 45 5.01 -3.74 7.45
CA CYS A 45 6.12 -3.41 8.34
C CYS A 45 6.18 -4.26 9.63
N GLY A 46 5.12 -5.01 9.96
CA GLY A 46 5.06 -5.76 11.21
C GLY A 46 5.08 -4.87 12.47
N PRO A 47 5.02 -5.44 13.68
CA PRO A 47 4.89 -4.67 14.92
C PRO A 47 6.20 -4.05 15.45
N LEU A 48 7.35 -4.63 15.11
CA LEU A 48 8.66 -4.32 15.71
C LEU A 48 9.70 -3.79 14.70
N ALA A 49 9.28 -3.45 13.48
CA ALA A 49 10.21 -3.03 12.46
C ALA A 49 10.81 -1.65 12.74
N ASN A 50 12.13 -1.56 12.71
CA ASN A 50 12.89 -0.33 12.89
C ASN A 50 13.14 0.45 11.60
N GLY A 51 12.84 -0.16 10.43
CA GLY A 51 13.01 0.45 9.13
C GLY A 51 11.80 1.29 8.69
N ALA A 52 11.97 2.01 7.59
CA ALA A 52 10.91 2.81 6.99
C ALA A 52 9.87 1.94 6.26
N CYS A 53 8.64 2.41 6.20
CA CYS A 53 7.61 1.94 5.27
C CYS A 53 7.78 2.67 3.93
N LEU A 54 7.97 1.94 2.84
CA LEU A 54 8.07 2.52 1.50
C LEU A 54 6.71 2.47 0.79
N ASP A 55 6.33 3.61 0.22
CA ASP A 55 5.16 3.76 -0.66
C ASP A 55 5.64 4.38 -1.99
N PRO A 56 5.99 3.55 -3.00
CA PRO A 56 6.65 4.05 -4.22
C PRO A 56 5.69 4.69 -5.23
N MET A 57 4.37 4.67 -4.96
CA MET A 57 3.33 5.34 -5.76
C MET A 57 2.36 6.07 -4.85
N THR A 58 2.88 6.99 -4.04
CA THR A 58 2.19 7.53 -2.86
C THR A 58 0.96 8.38 -3.16
N GLY A 59 0.86 8.92 -4.38
CA GLY A 59 -0.25 9.78 -4.75
C GLY A 59 -0.48 10.90 -3.74
N THR A 60 -1.65 10.90 -3.10
CA THR A 60 -2.02 11.89 -2.07
C THR A 60 -1.46 11.60 -0.67
N GLY A 61 -0.53 10.65 -0.54
CA GLY A 61 0.17 10.34 0.71
C GLY A 61 -0.56 9.38 1.66
N GLY A 62 -1.54 8.62 1.19
CA GLY A 62 -2.42 7.84 2.06
C GLY A 62 -1.72 6.88 3.01
N PHE A 63 -0.83 6.03 2.51
CA PHE A 63 -0.07 5.08 3.33
C PHE A 63 1.00 5.77 4.16
N THR A 64 1.74 6.70 3.54
CA THR A 64 2.82 7.45 4.18
C THR A 64 2.33 8.23 5.40
N ILE A 65 1.18 8.92 5.29
CA ILE A 65 0.53 9.61 6.41
C ILE A 65 0.17 8.62 7.52
N GLU A 66 -0.46 7.49 7.19
CA GLU A 66 -0.86 6.51 8.20
C GLU A 66 0.34 5.82 8.86
N ALA A 67 1.45 5.62 8.14
CA ALA A 67 2.70 5.14 8.71
C ALA A 67 3.25 6.12 9.77
N ILE A 68 3.40 7.40 9.40
CA ILE A 68 3.89 8.44 10.30
C ILE A 68 2.97 8.65 11.51
N MET A 69 1.66 8.70 11.28
CA MET A 69 0.67 8.84 12.38
C MET A 69 0.62 7.60 13.29
N SER A 70 1.29 6.50 12.95
CA SER A 70 1.51 5.35 13.83
C SER A 70 2.89 5.35 14.51
N GLY A 71 3.67 6.41 14.34
CA GLY A 71 5.01 6.54 14.93
C GLY A 71 6.09 5.81 14.14
N ARG A 72 5.85 5.46 12.86
CA ARG A 72 6.81 4.81 11.99
C ARG A 72 7.55 5.80 11.11
N HIS A 73 8.76 5.47 10.73
CA HIS A 73 9.40 6.11 9.59
C HIS A 73 8.69 5.68 8.30
N ALA A 74 8.62 6.60 7.34
CA ALA A 74 8.03 6.31 6.04
C ALA A 74 8.72 7.10 4.93
N ILE A 75 8.65 6.58 3.71
CA ILE A 75 9.09 7.23 2.48
C ILE A 75 7.96 7.10 1.48
N GLY A 76 7.44 8.24 1.02
CA GLY A 76 6.45 8.31 -0.05
C GLY A 76 7.10 8.84 -1.33
N MET A 77 6.96 8.11 -2.42
CA MET A 77 7.50 8.48 -3.72
C MET A 77 6.36 8.60 -4.74
N ASP A 78 6.47 9.54 -5.62
CA ASP A 78 5.59 9.64 -6.81
C ASP A 78 6.36 10.27 -7.96
N LEU A 79 6.03 9.91 -9.19
CA LEU A 79 6.62 10.51 -10.39
C LEU A 79 6.11 11.93 -10.61
N ASP A 80 4.90 12.22 -10.14
CA ASP A 80 4.23 13.52 -10.31
C ASP A 80 4.53 14.44 -9.13
N GLU A 81 5.21 15.54 -9.41
CA GLU A 81 5.55 16.56 -8.42
C GLU A 81 4.30 17.20 -7.77
N GLU A 82 3.18 17.33 -8.51
CA GLU A 82 1.90 17.83 -7.95
C GLU A 82 1.40 16.89 -6.84
N MET A 83 1.51 15.56 -7.05
CA MET A 83 1.16 14.57 -6.02
C MET A 83 2.04 14.73 -4.79
N ILE A 84 3.35 14.89 -4.96
CA ILE A 84 4.29 15.08 -3.84
C ILE A 84 3.98 16.35 -3.05
N GLN A 85 3.71 17.46 -3.73
CA GLN A 85 3.32 18.71 -3.06
C GLN A 85 1.99 18.54 -2.30
N GLY A 86 1.00 17.92 -2.93
CA GLY A 86 -0.29 17.64 -2.30
C GLY A 86 -0.19 16.68 -1.10
N ALA A 87 0.67 15.66 -1.19
CA ALA A 87 0.91 14.73 -0.09
C ALA A 87 1.58 15.43 1.12
N ARG A 88 2.50 16.37 0.88
CA ARG A 88 3.10 17.23 1.92
C ARG A 88 2.03 18.06 2.64
N MET A 89 1.17 18.76 1.88
CA MET A 89 0.06 19.53 2.44
C MET A 89 -0.86 18.67 3.30
N ASN A 90 -1.14 17.44 2.86
CA ASN A 90 -1.97 16.50 3.61
C ASN A 90 -1.31 16.02 4.90
N LEU A 91 0.00 15.81 4.90
CA LEU A 91 0.75 15.40 6.09
C LEU A 91 0.86 16.55 7.12
N GLU A 92 1.14 17.76 6.68
CA GLU A 92 1.12 18.96 7.51
C GLU A 92 -0.27 19.17 8.17
N TRP A 93 -1.33 19.04 7.38
CA TRP A 93 -2.70 19.09 7.90
C TRP A 93 -2.98 17.98 8.91
N ALA A 94 -2.40 16.79 8.73
CA ALA A 94 -2.50 15.70 9.71
C ALA A 94 -1.68 15.95 11.00
N GLY A 95 -0.93 17.04 11.08
CA GLY A 95 -0.20 17.47 12.28
C GLY A 95 1.26 17.01 12.35
N SER A 96 1.89 16.69 11.22
CA SER A 96 3.31 16.33 11.17
C SER A 96 4.11 17.32 10.33
N GLU A 97 5.25 17.76 10.84
CA GLU A 97 6.22 18.62 10.16
C GLU A 97 7.28 17.83 9.36
N LEU A 98 7.19 16.50 9.37
CA LEU A 98 8.13 15.65 8.62
C LEU A 98 7.95 15.84 7.12
N ASN A 99 9.03 15.64 6.37
CA ASN A 99 9.00 15.65 4.92
C ASN A 99 9.53 14.34 4.33
N PRO A 100 8.71 13.26 4.35
CA PRO A 100 9.11 11.94 3.89
C PRO A 100 8.88 11.74 2.39
N PHE A 101 8.52 12.77 1.65
CA PHE A 101 8.09 12.67 0.26
C PHE A 101 9.20 13.08 -0.70
N VAL A 102 9.37 12.31 -1.78
CA VAL A 102 10.37 12.52 -2.82
C VAL A 102 9.76 12.28 -4.20
N VAL A 103 10.14 13.12 -5.18
CA VAL A 103 9.82 12.86 -6.58
C VAL A 103 10.74 11.76 -7.10
N GLY A 104 10.16 10.70 -7.68
CA GLY A 104 10.94 9.58 -8.17
C GLY A 104 10.14 8.57 -8.96
N ASP A 105 10.85 7.72 -9.68
CA ASP A 105 10.27 6.67 -10.52
C ASP A 105 10.22 5.34 -9.75
N ALA A 106 9.03 4.82 -9.55
CA ALA A 106 8.81 3.53 -8.88
C ALA A 106 9.45 2.34 -9.61
N THR A 107 9.76 2.47 -10.89
CA THR A 107 10.49 1.45 -11.64
C THR A 107 12.01 1.50 -11.44
N ASN A 108 12.51 2.52 -10.73
CA ASN A 108 13.92 2.70 -10.41
C ASN A 108 14.10 3.35 -9.02
N ILE A 109 13.58 2.70 -7.99
CA ILE A 109 13.52 3.21 -6.61
C ILE A 109 14.93 3.49 -6.07
N LYS A 110 15.87 2.58 -6.31
CA LYS A 110 17.26 2.69 -5.82
C LYS A 110 17.97 3.95 -6.29
N ALA A 111 17.68 4.43 -7.51
CA ALA A 111 18.28 5.66 -8.02
C ALA A 111 17.71 6.93 -7.35
N THR A 112 16.52 6.83 -6.74
CA THR A 112 15.87 7.96 -6.06
C THR A 112 16.22 8.03 -4.58
N LEU A 113 16.43 6.86 -3.94
CA LEU A 113 16.77 6.81 -2.53
C LEU A 113 18.26 7.18 -2.34
N SER A 114 18.53 8.07 -1.40
CA SER A 114 19.91 8.36 -0.98
C SER A 114 20.51 7.20 -0.20
N ASP A 115 21.82 7.09 -0.20
CA ASP A 115 22.56 6.05 0.57
C ASP A 115 22.33 6.14 2.09
N ASP A 116 21.88 7.30 2.57
CA ASP A 116 21.56 7.54 3.99
C ASP A 116 20.16 7.04 4.41
N VAL A 117 19.39 6.48 3.49
CA VAL A 117 18.06 5.94 3.82
C VAL A 117 18.22 4.77 4.77
N ALA A 118 17.62 4.90 5.95
CA ALA A 118 17.49 3.79 6.89
C ALA A 118 16.86 2.57 6.20
N SER A 119 17.16 1.38 6.69
CA SER A 119 16.61 0.13 6.17
C SER A 119 15.10 0.23 5.93
N ILE A 120 14.62 -0.34 4.84
CA ILE A 120 13.20 -0.40 4.52
C ILE A 120 12.62 -1.70 5.05
N SER A 121 11.67 -1.60 5.97
CA SER A 121 11.07 -2.76 6.65
C SER A 121 9.92 -3.40 5.87
N GLY A 122 9.35 -2.69 4.91
CA GLY A 122 8.27 -3.21 4.08
C GLY A 122 7.81 -2.20 3.06
N VAL A 123 7.13 -2.68 2.04
CA VAL A 123 6.57 -1.85 0.97
C VAL A 123 5.06 -2.01 0.88
N VAL A 124 4.37 -0.90 0.69
CA VAL A 124 2.94 -0.85 0.38
C VAL A 124 2.77 -0.27 -1.02
N LEU A 125 1.90 -0.86 -1.82
CA LEU A 125 1.73 -0.48 -3.22
C LEU A 125 0.24 -0.53 -3.61
N ASP A 126 -0.32 0.61 -4.02
CA ASP A 126 -1.64 0.72 -4.67
C ASP A 126 -1.44 1.33 -6.07
N PRO A 127 -1.03 0.53 -7.06
CA PRO A 127 -0.66 1.03 -8.37
C PRO A 127 -1.86 1.62 -9.10
N PRO A 128 -1.65 2.56 -10.05
CA PRO A 128 -2.75 3.14 -10.82
C PRO A 128 -3.43 2.07 -11.69
N TYR A 129 -4.76 2.03 -11.66
CA TYR A 129 -5.58 1.13 -12.48
C TYR A 129 -6.44 1.91 -13.45
N GLY A 130 -6.60 1.39 -14.67
CA GLY A 130 -7.56 1.89 -15.66
C GLY A 130 -6.96 2.82 -16.70
N ARG A 131 -7.82 3.32 -17.59
CA ARG A 131 -7.44 4.05 -18.82
C ARG A 131 -6.83 5.44 -18.60
N ASN A 132 -6.79 5.94 -17.38
CA ASN A 132 -6.39 7.31 -17.05
C ASN A 132 -4.98 7.43 -16.44
N SER A 133 -4.17 6.36 -16.45
CA SER A 133 -2.78 6.49 -16.06
C SER A 133 -2.01 7.22 -17.16
N GLN A 134 -1.51 8.39 -16.84
CA GLN A 134 -0.63 9.15 -17.71
C GLN A 134 0.72 8.42 -17.79
N GLY A 135 0.96 7.70 -18.87
CA GLY A 135 2.24 7.04 -19.10
C GLY A 135 2.21 6.18 -20.37
N SER A 136 3.32 6.05 -21.04
CA SER A 136 3.50 5.23 -22.24
C SER A 136 3.67 3.73 -21.95
N MET A 137 3.80 3.36 -20.67
CA MET A 137 4.03 1.98 -20.25
C MET A 137 2.71 1.26 -19.98
N ASP A 138 2.59 0.02 -20.44
CA ASP A 138 1.49 -0.87 -20.09
C ASP A 138 1.45 -1.11 -18.57
N HIS A 139 0.25 -1.11 -17.97
CA HIS A 139 0.05 -1.30 -16.54
C HIS A 139 0.69 -2.58 -15.99
N ARG A 140 0.70 -3.64 -16.81
CA ARG A 140 1.35 -4.90 -16.45
C ARG A 140 2.87 -4.73 -16.35
N ALA A 141 3.48 -4.07 -17.33
CA ALA A 141 4.91 -3.79 -17.31
C ALA A 141 5.30 -2.84 -16.18
N LEU A 142 4.47 -1.81 -15.91
CA LEU A 142 4.67 -0.90 -14.80
C LEU A 142 4.67 -1.65 -13.45
N LEU A 143 3.67 -2.49 -13.22
CA LEU A 143 3.58 -3.28 -11.98
C LEU A 143 4.79 -4.20 -11.83
N HIS A 144 5.15 -4.94 -12.89
CA HIS A 144 6.31 -5.86 -12.87
C HIS A 144 7.62 -5.12 -12.54
N HIS A 145 7.92 -4.01 -13.23
CA HIS A 145 9.13 -3.24 -12.98
C HIS A 145 9.14 -2.61 -11.57
N THR A 146 7.99 -2.15 -11.08
CA THR A 146 7.88 -1.62 -9.71
C THR A 146 8.13 -2.70 -8.66
N LEU A 147 7.58 -3.90 -8.86
CA LEU A 147 7.81 -5.02 -7.94
C LEU A 147 9.30 -5.43 -7.92
N ALA A 148 9.94 -5.50 -9.09
CA ALA A 148 11.37 -5.79 -9.20
C ALA A 148 12.21 -4.71 -8.51
N SER A 149 11.94 -3.43 -8.78
CA SER A 149 12.64 -2.30 -8.19
C SER A 149 12.46 -2.22 -6.66
N ALA A 150 11.27 -2.50 -6.16
CA ALA A 150 11.00 -2.57 -4.73
C ALA A 150 11.80 -3.71 -4.06
N ARG A 151 11.93 -4.86 -4.73
CA ARG A 151 12.69 -6.01 -4.20
C ARG A 151 14.18 -5.73 -4.02
N GLU A 152 14.75 -4.83 -4.84
CA GLU A 152 16.16 -4.44 -4.73
C GLU A 152 16.49 -3.68 -3.43
N VAL A 153 15.49 -3.05 -2.81
CA VAL A 153 15.67 -2.16 -1.66
C VAL A 153 14.96 -2.65 -0.39
N VAL A 154 14.13 -3.69 -0.48
CA VAL A 154 13.32 -4.21 0.63
C VAL A 154 13.58 -5.69 0.85
N ASP A 155 14.03 -6.06 2.04
CA ASP A 155 14.16 -7.46 2.50
C ASP A 155 12.99 -7.90 3.40
N GLY A 156 11.92 -7.14 3.43
CA GLY A 156 10.75 -7.36 4.28
C GLY A 156 9.55 -7.89 3.50
N CYS A 157 8.39 -7.34 3.83
CA CYS A 157 7.13 -7.76 3.25
C CYS A 157 6.60 -6.74 2.25
N LEU A 158 5.82 -7.25 1.29
CA LEU A 158 5.04 -6.47 0.33
C LEU A 158 3.56 -6.58 0.65
N VAL A 159 2.88 -5.44 0.66
CA VAL A 159 1.42 -5.37 0.58
C VAL A 159 1.03 -4.69 -0.72
N LEU A 160 0.43 -5.45 -1.63
CA LEU A 160 -0.06 -4.96 -2.91
C LEU A 160 -1.58 -4.88 -2.88
N ILE A 161 -2.13 -3.71 -3.17
CA ILE A 161 -3.57 -3.49 -3.28
C ILE A 161 -3.97 -3.64 -4.75
N LEU A 162 -4.93 -4.51 -5.04
CA LEU A 162 -5.44 -4.73 -6.39
C LEU A 162 -6.94 -4.46 -6.44
N PRO A 163 -7.47 -3.96 -7.57
CA PRO A 163 -8.90 -3.80 -7.74
C PRO A 163 -9.58 -5.15 -7.87
N SER A 164 -10.76 -5.24 -7.28
CA SER A 164 -11.62 -6.41 -7.35
C SER A 164 -13.00 -6.03 -7.88
N GLU A 165 -13.73 -7.02 -8.36
CA GLU A 165 -15.15 -6.86 -8.61
C GLU A 165 -15.88 -6.41 -7.34
N PRO A 166 -16.97 -5.65 -7.49
CA PRO A 166 -17.76 -5.22 -6.34
C PRO A 166 -18.34 -6.45 -5.63
N ARG A 167 -18.79 -6.22 -4.40
CA ARG A 167 -19.39 -7.26 -3.57
C ARG A 167 -20.53 -7.98 -4.29
N THR A 168 -20.34 -9.28 -4.51
CA THR A 168 -21.32 -10.19 -5.10
C THR A 168 -21.78 -11.19 -4.04
N GLU A 169 -22.81 -11.98 -4.30
CA GLU A 169 -23.34 -12.96 -3.32
C GLU A 169 -22.27 -13.92 -2.78
N HIS A 170 -21.38 -14.39 -3.65
CA HIS A 170 -20.29 -15.28 -3.23
C HIS A 170 -19.23 -14.60 -2.34
N LEU A 171 -19.08 -13.28 -2.40
CA LEU A 171 -18.20 -12.52 -1.51
C LEU A 171 -18.88 -12.12 -0.18
N ASN A 172 -20.15 -12.46 0.01
CA ASN A 172 -20.87 -12.25 1.26
C ASN A 172 -20.63 -13.37 2.29
N ARG A 173 -19.94 -14.43 1.90
CA ARG A 173 -19.53 -15.55 2.75
C ARG A 173 -18.02 -15.55 2.97
N PRO A 174 -17.51 -16.19 4.01
CA PRO A 174 -16.09 -16.47 4.13
C PRO A 174 -15.58 -17.25 2.92
N LEU A 175 -14.45 -16.85 2.37
CA LEU A 175 -13.76 -17.60 1.33
C LEU A 175 -13.20 -18.89 1.91
N GLY A 176 -13.24 -19.98 1.16
CA GLY A 176 -12.56 -21.23 1.52
C GLY A 176 -11.04 -21.05 1.57
N LYS A 177 -10.33 -21.95 2.28
CA LYS A 177 -8.86 -21.83 2.45
C LYS A 177 -8.07 -21.77 1.14
N SER A 178 -8.58 -22.38 0.08
CA SER A 178 -7.97 -22.38 -1.25
C SER A 178 -8.66 -21.43 -2.24
N GLU A 179 -9.68 -20.70 -1.80
CA GLU A 179 -10.46 -19.82 -2.66
C GLU A 179 -9.88 -18.42 -2.56
N ARG A 180 -9.51 -17.86 -3.73
CA ARG A 180 -8.95 -16.53 -3.83
C ARG A 180 -10.01 -15.50 -4.16
N PRO A 181 -9.88 -14.24 -3.67
CA PRO A 181 -10.78 -13.17 -4.06
C PRO A 181 -10.68 -12.89 -5.57
N PRO A 182 -11.77 -12.59 -6.27
CA PRO A 182 -11.71 -12.25 -7.69
C PRO A 182 -10.96 -10.94 -7.92
N LEU A 183 -10.06 -10.93 -8.90
CA LEU A 183 -9.37 -9.72 -9.37
C LEU A 183 -10.09 -9.14 -10.59
N LYS A 184 -10.00 -7.82 -10.78
CA LYS A 184 -10.67 -7.11 -11.89
C LYS A 184 -9.59 -6.88 -12.91
N HIS A 185 -8.72 -6.84 -13.32
CA HIS A 185 -7.82 -6.54 -14.46
C HIS A 185 -6.74 -7.58 -14.66
N TYR A 186 -6.59 -8.49 -13.70
CA TYR A 186 -5.54 -9.51 -13.73
C TYR A 186 -6.14 -10.88 -13.42
N ALA A 187 -5.58 -11.92 -14.02
CA ALA A 187 -5.72 -13.28 -13.54
C ALA A 187 -4.76 -13.51 -12.37
N TRP A 188 -5.10 -14.41 -11.45
CA TRP A 188 -4.23 -14.74 -10.31
C TRP A 188 -2.89 -15.33 -10.76
N GLU A 189 -2.91 -16.16 -11.80
CA GLU A 189 -1.72 -16.75 -12.41
C GLU A 189 -0.72 -15.66 -12.82
N THR A 190 -1.22 -14.57 -13.43
CA THR A 190 -0.38 -13.42 -13.81
C THR A 190 0.25 -12.72 -12.61
N ILE A 191 -0.52 -12.54 -11.53
CA ILE A 191 0.01 -11.90 -10.31
C ILE A 191 1.05 -12.78 -9.63
N GLU A 192 0.81 -14.09 -9.57
CA GLU A 192 1.77 -15.04 -8.97
C GLU A 192 3.05 -15.16 -9.78
N GLU A 193 2.95 -15.20 -11.12
CA GLU A 193 4.10 -15.15 -12.00
C GLU A 193 4.93 -13.89 -11.77
N MET A 194 4.29 -12.71 -11.75
CA MET A 194 4.99 -11.45 -11.50
C MET A 194 5.67 -11.42 -10.13
N LEU A 195 5.00 -11.87 -9.08
CA LEU A 195 5.59 -11.94 -7.75
C LEU A 195 6.81 -12.86 -7.75
N HIS A 196 6.69 -14.06 -8.32
CA HIS A 196 7.78 -15.03 -8.39
C HIS A 196 8.97 -14.49 -9.21
N GLU A 197 8.72 -13.97 -10.41
CA GLU A 197 9.77 -13.42 -11.29
C GLU A 197 10.52 -12.24 -10.67
N THR A 198 9.85 -11.49 -9.78
CA THR A 198 10.44 -10.33 -9.10
C THR A 198 10.95 -10.63 -7.69
N GLY A 199 11.02 -11.91 -7.30
CA GLY A 199 11.60 -12.35 -6.04
C GLY A 199 10.70 -12.16 -4.81
N TRP A 200 9.37 -12.11 -5.02
CA TRP A 200 8.38 -12.11 -3.95
C TRP A 200 7.67 -13.45 -3.85
N HIS A 201 7.43 -13.90 -2.63
CA HIS A 201 6.68 -15.12 -2.34
C HIS A 201 5.27 -14.76 -1.87
N TYR A 202 4.24 -15.20 -2.62
CA TYR A 202 2.85 -15.02 -2.25
C TYR A 202 2.51 -15.80 -0.97
N GLU A 203 1.93 -15.12 0.00
CA GLU A 203 1.51 -15.73 1.28
C GLU A 203 -0.01 -15.83 1.41
N ASN A 204 -0.71 -14.71 1.18
CA ASN A 204 -2.16 -14.64 1.40
C ASN A 204 -2.80 -13.47 0.66
N ALA A 205 -4.13 -13.50 0.55
CA ALA A 205 -4.91 -12.39 0.05
C ALA A 205 -6.26 -12.26 0.75
N TRP A 206 -6.71 -11.03 0.93
CA TRP A 206 -8.00 -10.73 1.55
C TRP A 206 -8.82 -9.77 0.70
N TYR A 207 -10.13 -10.02 0.63
CA TYR A 207 -11.08 -9.12 0.00
C TYR A 207 -11.59 -8.06 0.97
N VAL A 208 -11.64 -6.81 0.49
CA VAL A 208 -12.23 -5.69 1.20
C VAL A 208 -13.26 -5.00 0.32
N SER A 209 -14.51 -4.92 0.79
CA SER A 209 -15.55 -4.15 0.11
C SER A 209 -15.32 -2.67 0.35
N VAL A 210 -15.22 -1.87 -0.71
CA VAL A 210 -15.04 -0.41 -0.62
C VAL A 210 -16.38 0.31 -0.80
N HIS A 211 -17.07 0.07 -1.92
CA HIS A 211 -18.40 0.58 -2.19
C HIS A 211 -19.10 -0.30 -3.24
N ARG A 212 -20.32 0.08 -3.66
CA ARG A 212 -21.18 -0.73 -4.55
C ARG A 212 -20.53 -1.14 -5.88
N SER A 213 -19.57 -0.40 -6.37
CA SER A 213 -18.92 -0.64 -7.68
C SER A 213 -17.44 -0.96 -7.59
N LEU A 214 -16.84 -1.10 -6.38
CA LEU A 214 -15.44 -1.37 -6.19
C LEU A 214 -15.20 -2.24 -4.96
N GLY A 215 -14.52 -3.36 -5.17
CA GLY A 215 -13.80 -4.11 -4.15
C GLY A 215 -12.29 -3.92 -4.30
N ARG A 216 -11.57 -4.26 -3.25
CA ARG A 216 -10.11 -4.32 -3.26
C ARG A 216 -9.63 -5.65 -2.72
N VAL A 217 -8.54 -6.13 -3.24
CA VAL A 217 -7.82 -7.30 -2.71
C VAL A 217 -6.51 -6.81 -2.15
N ILE A 218 -6.25 -7.16 -0.89
CA ILE A 218 -4.96 -6.98 -0.24
C ILE A 218 -4.18 -8.26 -0.48
N VAL A 219 -3.12 -8.19 -1.27
CA VAL A 219 -2.16 -9.28 -1.47
C VAL A 219 -0.99 -9.06 -0.52
N TYR A 220 -0.64 -10.09 0.23
CA TYR A 220 0.51 -10.10 1.13
C TYR A 220 1.55 -11.07 0.59
N ALA A 221 2.77 -10.59 0.46
CA ALA A 221 3.90 -11.38 0.02
C ALA A 221 5.14 -11.07 0.88
N THR A 222 6.05 -12.02 0.96
CA THR A 222 7.34 -11.88 1.64
C THR A 222 8.48 -11.89 0.63
N SER A 223 9.65 -11.39 1.00
CA SER A 223 10.84 -11.60 0.20
C SER A 223 11.13 -13.09 0.11
N ALA A 224 11.31 -13.62 -1.11
CA ALA A 224 11.73 -15.00 -1.27
C ALA A 224 13.07 -15.22 -0.55
N PRO A 225 13.30 -16.37 0.11
CA PRO A 225 14.61 -16.71 0.63
C PRO A 225 15.64 -16.58 -0.48
N GLN A 226 16.78 -15.95 -0.17
CA GLN A 226 17.93 -15.98 -1.08
C GLN A 226 18.54 -17.37 -0.92
N ASP A 227 18.52 -18.19 -1.97
CA ASP A 227 19.18 -19.50 -2.05
C ASP A 227 20.69 -19.37 -1.96
#